data_8582f25b0092012099e3719f4e35d515
#
_entry.id   8582f25b0092012099e3719f4e35d515
#
_cell.length_a   1.000
_cell.length_b   1.000
_cell.length_c   1.000
_cell.angle_alpha   90.00
_cell.angle_beta   90.00
_cell.angle_gamma   90.00
#
_symmetry.space_group_name_H-M   'P 1'
#
loop_
_entity.id
_entity.type
_entity.pdbx_description
1 polymer ?
#
loop_
_entity_poly.entity_id
_entity_poly.type
_entity_poly.pdbx_seq_one_letter_code
_entity_poly.pdbx_strand_id
1 'polypeptide(L)'
;MKVQSIMSKNPVFVKDEEFITRARQLIRDSHFRSLPVIDDARKVTGMITEEGVLKITSTKSNVTVRGFVRECPIVTPLCDIRDVAMTMANVKMGGLPVVRSSQDRELLGMVSMVDIFKNIDLNKVPNKEVKEIMTSKVKAFSPKDPVSKIWANILELGYSGFPVIKSNREIVGVITRQDIIRAGCARSGKESPPVEKIMSTHVYSVTPESTIKEAALMMMKHDIGRLPVEKNGKLVGIVDRYDLTESVIR
;
A
#
# COMPACT_ATOMS: atom_id res chain seq x y z
N MET A 1 6.47 -6.70 21.12
CA MET A 1 7.28 -7.55 20.18
C MET A 1 8.28 -6.66 19.46
N LYS A 2 9.49 -7.15 19.16
CA LYS A 2 10.55 -6.35 18.53
C LYS A 2 10.59 -6.60 17.01
N VAL A 3 10.98 -5.58 16.24
CA VAL A 3 11.08 -5.62 14.77
C VAL A 3 11.90 -6.79 14.26
N GLN A 4 13.03 -7.11 14.92
CA GLN A 4 13.91 -8.20 14.50
C GLN A 4 13.25 -9.58 14.40
N SER A 5 12.12 -9.79 15.10
CA SER A 5 11.39 -11.05 15.08
C SER A 5 10.46 -11.21 13.88
N ILE A 6 10.14 -10.10 13.19
CA ILE A 6 9.18 -10.09 12.08
C ILE A 6 9.72 -9.50 10.78
N MET A 7 10.86 -8.79 10.84
CA MET A 7 11.44 -8.15 9.65
C MET A 7 11.88 -9.17 8.61
N SER A 8 11.75 -8.83 7.34
CA SER A 8 12.39 -9.54 6.25
C SER A 8 13.89 -9.25 6.27
N LYS A 9 14.71 -10.29 6.44
CA LYS A 9 16.16 -10.22 6.30
C LYS A 9 16.51 -10.29 4.80
N ASN A 10 17.58 -9.62 4.38
CA ASN A 10 17.99 -9.56 2.97
C ASN A 10 16.89 -8.96 2.04
N PRO A 11 16.42 -7.76 2.30
CA PRO A 11 15.40 -7.13 1.50
C PRO A 11 15.91 -6.83 0.09
N VAL A 12 15.01 -6.88 -0.89
CA VAL A 12 15.28 -6.36 -2.24
C VAL A 12 15.38 -4.83 -2.12
N PHE A 13 16.39 -4.26 -2.76
CA PHE A 13 16.68 -2.84 -2.76
C PHE A 13 17.03 -2.35 -4.17
N VAL A 14 17.14 -1.05 -4.33
CA VAL A 14 17.73 -0.39 -5.50
C VAL A 14 18.80 0.58 -5.06
N LYS A 15 19.82 0.79 -5.91
CA LYS A 15 20.79 1.85 -5.70
C LYS A 15 20.24 3.17 -6.23
N ASP A 16 20.62 4.27 -5.61
CA ASP A 16 20.16 5.61 -5.98
C ASP A 16 20.59 6.03 -7.39
N GLU A 17 21.67 5.47 -7.91
CA GLU A 17 22.18 5.71 -9.27
C GLU A 17 21.54 4.81 -10.34
N GLU A 18 20.83 3.73 -9.96
CA GLU A 18 20.12 2.89 -10.92
C GLU A 18 18.99 3.66 -11.60
N PHE A 19 18.61 3.25 -12.81
CA PHE A 19 17.49 3.86 -13.51
C PHE A 19 16.15 3.52 -12.84
N ILE A 20 15.23 4.48 -12.81
CA ILE A 20 13.88 4.33 -12.24
C ILE A 20 13.11 3.16 -12.86
N THR A 21 13.44 2.79 -14.11
CA THR A 21 12.85 1.64 -14.79
C THR A 21 13.16 0.32 -14.10
N ARG A 22 14.31 0.22 -13.40
CA ARG A 22 14.67 -0.94 -12.58
C ARG A 22 13.76 -1.05 -11.36
N ALA A 23 13.56 0.05 -10.63
CA ALA A 23 12.65 0.10 -9.48
C ALA A 23 11.21 -0.29 -9.91
N ARG A 24 10.75 0.23 -11.06
CA ARG A 24 9.44 -0.11 -11.62
C ARG A 24 9.32 -1.59 -11.96
N GLN A 25 10.34 -2.18 -12.54
CA GLN A 25 10.39 -3.61 -12.84
C GLN A 25 10.26 -4.44 -11.56
N LEU A 26 11.06 -4.14 -10.52
CA LEU A 26 11.04 -4.87 -9.25
C LEU A 26 9.68 -4.75 -8.54
N ILE A 27 9.10 -3.56 -8.51
CA ILE A 27 7.77 -3.33 -7.92
C ILE A 27 6.70 -4.13 -8.67
N ARG A 28 6.74 -4.13 -10.00
CA ARG A 28 5.79 -4.87 -10.84
C ARG A 28 5.91 -6.37 -10.66
N ASP A 29 7.15 -6.89 -10.76
CA ASP A 29 7.40 -8.33 -10.88
C ASP A 29 7.33 -9.03 -9.51
N SER A 30 7.66 -8.33 -8.42
CA SER A 30 7.68 -8.88 -7.06
C SER A 30 6.56 -8.39 -6.15
N HIS A 31 5.62 -7.61 -6.67
CA HIS A 31 4.47 -7.04 -5.93
C HIS A 31 4.86 -6.17 -4.72
N PHE A 32 6.06 -5.63 -4.69
CA PHE A 32 6.47 -4.71 -3.64
C PHE A 32 5.72 -3.37 -3.75
N ARG A 33 5.38 -2.78 -2.62
CA ARG A 33 4.76 -1.44 -2.54
C ARG A 33 5.78 -0.33 -2.43
N SER A 34 6.97 -0.67 -1.97
CA SER A 34 8.11 0.24 -1.84
C SER A 34 9.40 -0.57 -1.75
N LEU A 35 10.51 0.05 -2.10
CA LEU A 35 11.84 -0.53 -2.01
C LEU A 35 12.77 0.44 -1.26
N PRO A 36 13.65 -0.06 -0.38
CA PRO A 36 14.72 0.76 0.17
C PRO A 36 15.69 1.18 -0.93
N VAL A 37 16.15 2.40 -0.84
CA VAL A 37 17.17 2.96 -1.71
C VAL A 37 18.45 3.10 -0.91
N ILE A 38 19.55 2.62 -1.45
CA ILE A 38 20.86 2.63 -0.80
C ILE A 38 21.90 3.31 -1.69
N ASP A 39 22.93 3.83 -1.06
CA ASP A 39 24.17 4.26 -1.73
C ASP A 39 25.15 3.09 -1.94
N ASP A 40 26.32 3.38 -2.52
CA ASP A 40 27.35 2.37 -2.75
C ASP A 40 27.94 1.77 -1.47
N ALA A 41 27.86 2.48 -0.34
CA ALA A 41 28.26 1.98 0.97
C ALA A 41 27.17 1.17 1.69
N ARG A 42 26.08 0.79 0.98
CA ARG A 42 24.88 0.09 1.50
C ARG A 42 24.13 0.87 2.58
N LYS A 43 24.30 2.20 2.66
CA LYS A 43 23.56 3.05 3.59
C LYS A 43 22.22 3.47 2.96
N VAL A 44 21.16 3.37 3.74
CA VAL A 44 19.82 3.79 3.32
C VAL A 44 19.79 5.30 3.11
N THR A 45 19.47 5.72 1.90
CA THR A 45 19.23 7.13 1.53
C THR A 45 17.75 7.50 1.62
N GLY A 46 16.85 6.52 1.50
CA GLY A 46 15.40 6.68 1.62
C GLY A 46 14.64 5.50 1.02
N MET A 47 13.45 5.76 0.53
CA MET A 47 12.56 4.78 -0.09
C MET A 47 12.08 5.25 -1.46
N ILE A 48 11.92 4.31 -2.39
CA ILE A 48 11.12 4.51 -3.61
C ILE A 48 9.77 3.79 -3.44
N THR A 49 8.68 4.46 -3.77
CA THR A 49 7.32 3.94 -3.60
C THR A 49 6.65 3.68 -4.96
N GLU A 50 5.57 2.89 -4.95
CA GLU A 50 4.71 2.74 -6.13
C GLU A 50 4.31 4.10 -6.73
N GLU A 51 4.01 5.09 -5.88
CA GLU A 51 3.68 6.45 -6.32
C GLU A 51 4.84 7.12 -7.05
N GLY A 52 6.07 7.00 -6.54
CA GLY A 52 7.28 7.50 -7.20
C GLY A 52 7.44 6.89 -8.59
N VAL A 53 7.20 5.58 -8.71
CA VAL A 53 7.27 4.85 -9.98
C VAL A 53 6.17 5.29 -10.96
N LEU A 54 4.96 5.57 -10.48
CA LEU A 54 3.83 6.01 -11.30
C LEU A 54 4.04 7.41 -11.92
N LYS A 55 4.90 8.25 -11.35
CA LYS A 55 5.27 9.55 -11.93
C LYS A 55 6.00 9.40 -13.28
N ILE A 56 6.56 8.22 -13.55
CA ILE A 56 7.30 7.95 -14.79
C ILE A 56 6.41 7.21 -15.78
N THR A 57 5.98 7.91 -16.81
CA THR A 57 5.11 7.35 -17.85
C THR A 57 5.89 6.68 -19.00
N SER A 58 7.16 7.05 -19.21
CA SER A 58 8.00 6.46 -20.24
C SER A 58 8.46 5.05 -19.87
N THR A 59 8.45 4.14 -20.84
CA THR A 59 8.99 2.79 -20.71
C THR A 59 10.52 2.75 -20.76
N LYS A 60 11.14 3.75 -21.39
CA LYS A 60 12.58 3.97 -21.43
C LYS A 60 12.87 5.34 -20.80
N SER A 61 13.56 5.36 -19.69
CA SER A 61 13.92 6.59 -18.99
C SER A 61 15.35 6.47 -18.48
N ASN A 62 16.14 7.49 -18.75
CA ASN A 62 17.50 7.63 -18.21
C ASN A 62 17.51 8.36 -16.86
N VAL A 63 16.33 8.60 -16.28
CA VAL A 63 16.21 9.22 -14.96
C VAL A 63 16.57 8.20 -13.90
N THR A 64 17.44 8.59 -12.97
CA THR A 64 17.87 7.75 -11.87
C THR A 64 16.84 7.74 -10.70
N VAL A 65 16.91 6.70 -9.88
CA VAL A 65 16.10 6.56 -8.67
C VAL A 65 16.26 7.74 -7.74
N ARG A 66 17.47 8.33 -7.65
CA ARG A 66 17.82 9.47 -6.78
C ARG A 66 16.81 10.62 -6.84
N GLY A 67 16.28 10.95 -8.03
CA GLY A 67 15.29 12.01 -8.22
C GLY A 67 13.89 11.70 -7.65
N PHE A 68 13.63 10.48 -7.19
CA PHE A 68 12.33 10.01 -6.69
C PHE A 68 12.41 9.40 -5.29
N VAL A 69 13.59 9.48 -4.66
CA VAL A 69 13.76 9.02 -3.29
C VAL A 69 12.92 9.88 -2.36
N ARG A 70 12.10 9.22 -1.55
CA ARG A 70 11.36 9.83 -0.47
C ARG A 70 12.10 9.56 0.83
N GLU A 71 12.35 10.62 1.60
CA GLU A 71 12.82 10.45 2.96
C GLU A 71 11.85 9.59 3.77
N CYS A 72 12.39 8.77 4.64
CA CYS A 72 11.61 7.89 5.49
C CYS A 72 12.22 7.81 6.90
N PRO A 73 11.38 7.59 7.91
CA PRO A 73 11.86 7.20 9.23
C PRO A 73 12.70 5.93 9.12
N ILE A 74 13.74 5.86 9.91
CA ILE A 74 14.56 4.67 10.07
C ILE A 74 14.14 3.90 11.32
N VAL A 75 14.18 2.58 11.22
CA VAL A 75 13.82 1.65 12.27
C VAL A 75 15.04 0.80 12.59
N THR A 76 15.23 0.45 13.84
CA THR A 76 16.27 -0.49 14.27
C THR A 76 15.65 -1.83 14.68
N PRO A 77 16.44 -2.92 14.72
CA PRO A 77 15.94 -4.25 15.13
C PRO A 77 15.25 -4.28 16.50
N LEU A 78 15.63 -3.36 17.39
CA LEU A 78 15.13 -3.31 18.78
C LEU A 78 13.88 -2.43 18.95
N CYS A 79 13.42 -1.74 17.92
CA CYS A 79 12.17 -0.97 17.97
C CYS A 79 10.97 -1.86 18.29
N ASP A 80 9.98 -1.33 19.02
CA ASP A 80 8.72 -2.02 19.23
C ASP A 80 7.84 -1.93 17.99
N ILE A 81 7.16 -3.03 17.64
CA ILE A 81 6.32 -3.07 16.42
C ILE A 81 5.13 -2.11 16.48
N ARG A 82 4.63 -1.78 17.68
CA ARG A 82 3.54 -0.81 17.86
C ARG A 82 4.00 0.60 17.48
N ASP A 83 5.17 1.00 17.98
CA ASP A 83 5.75 2.32 17.66
C ASP A 83 6.03 2.45 16.18
N VAL A 84 6.51 1.36 15.55
CA VAL A 84 6.76 1.31 14.12
C VAL A 84 5.46 1.39 13.31
N ALA A 85 4.40 0.71 13.74
CA ALA A 85 3.09 0.80 13.09
C ALA A 85 2.51 2.22 13.15
N MET A 86 2.61 2.89 14.30
CA MET A 86 2.21 4.30 14.46
C MET A 86 3.04 5.20 13.56
N THR A 87 4.35 4.99 13.49
CA THR A 87 5.24 5.73 12.61
C THR A 87 4.83 5.55 11.14
N MET A 88 4.60 4.30 10.70
CA MET A 88 4.13 4.01 9.32
C MET A 88 2.82 4.70 9.01
N ALA A 89 1.85 4.69 9.93
CA ALA A 89 0.56 5.36 9.78
C ALA A 89 0.73 6.87 9.61
N ASN A 90 1.52 7.51 10.47
CA ASN A 90 1.77 8.95 10.45
C ASN A 90 2.43 9.43 9.14
N VAL A 91 3.42 8.67 8.62
CA VAL A 91 4.10 9.03 7.38
C VAL A 91 3.43 8.46 6.12
N LYS A 92 2.35 7.69 6.28
CA LYS A 92 1.62 6.99 5.20
C LYS A 92 2.51 6.11 4.33
N MET A 93 3.43 5.38 4.97
CA MET A 93 4.33 4.44 4.31
C MET A 93 4.02 3.01 4.73
N GLY A 94 3.82 2.13 3.75
CA GLY A 94 3.47 0.72 3.99
C GLY A 94 4.63 -0.17 4.43
N GLY A 95 5.85 0.36 4.45
CA GLY A 95 7.07 -0.33 4.90
C GLY A 95 8.18 0.65 5.20
N LEU A 96 9.07 0.27 6.11
CA LEU A 96 10.23 1.05 6.52
C LEU A 96 11.51 0.19 6.51
N PRO A 97 12.66 0.78 6.16
CA PRO A 97 13.93 0.09 6.20
C PRO A 97 14.38 -0.12 7.65
N VAL A 98 14.90 -1.29 7.92
CA VAL A 98 15.54 -1.61 9.21
C VAL A 98 17.04 -1.48 9.05
N VAL A 99 17.63 -0.58 9.81
CA VAL A 99 19.06 -0.24 9.75
C VAL A 99 19.75 -0.60 11.05
N ARG A 100 21.10 -0.67 11.02
CA ARG A 100 21.90 -1.00 12.19
C ARG A 100 21.72 -0.02 13.35
N SER A 101 21.80 1.28 13.06
CA SER A 101 21.54 2.35 14.02
C SER A 101 21.19 3.65 13.29
N SER A 102 20.84 4.71 14.03
CA SER A 102 20.62 6.04 13.47
C SER A 102 21.87 6.66 12.84
N GLN A 103 23.04 6.34 13.38
CA GLN A 103 24.34 6.80 12.88
C GLN A 103 24.85 5.88 11.76
N ASP A 104 24.66 4.56 11.93
CA ASP A 104 24.99 3.57 10.91
C ASP A 104 23.72 3.11 10.20
N ARG A 105 23.44 3.75 9.07
CA ARG A 105 22.25 3.48 8.24
C ARG A 105 22.41 2.25 7.36
N GLU A 106 23.31 1.31 7.66
CA GLU A 106 23.45 0.07 6.91
C GLU A 106 22.15 -0.71 6.90
N LEU A 107 21.68 -1.08 5.71
CA LEU A 107 20.43 -1.80 5.50
C LEU A 107 20.55 -3.25 6.03
N LEU A 108 19.79 -3.58 7.07
CA LEU A 108 19.70 -4.91 7.65
C LEU A 108 18.46 -5.68 7.23
N GLY A 109 17.37 -4.98 6.95
CA GLY A 109 16.10 -5.60 6.64
C GLY A 109 15.03 -4.61 6.24
N MET A 110 13.81 -5.13 6.07
CA MET A 110 12.59 -4.35 5.89
C MET A 110 11.53 -4.85 6.85
N VAL A 111 10.71 -3.93 7.33
CA VAL A 111 9.46 -4.26 8.03
C VAL A 111 8.31 -3.54 7.33
N SER A 112 7.22 -4.26 7.10
CA SER A 112 6.04 -3.72 6.43
C SER A 112 4.82 -3.75 7.36
N MET A 113 3.79 -2.96 7.01
CA MET A 113 2.49 -3.02 7.68
C MET A 113 1.87 -4.43 7.58
N VAL A 114 2.20 -5.18 6.52
CA VAL A 114 1.76 -6.57 6.35
C VAL A 114 2.40 -7.47 7.42
N ASP A 115 3.71 -7.30 7.67
CA ASP A 115 4.43 -8.08 8.68
C ASP A 115 3.89 -7.78 10.07
N ILE A 116 3.65 -6.50 10.38
CA ILE A 116 3.06 -6.08 11.64
C ILE A 116 1.65 -6.67 11.77
N PHE A 117 0.82 -6.49 10.75
CA PHE A 117 -0.57 -6.93 10.75
C PHE A 117 -0.70 -8.46 10.93
N LYS A 118 0.15 -9.26 10.28
CA LYS A 118 0.18 -10.72 10.44
C LYS A 118 0.61 -11.17 11.85
N ASN A 119 1.26 -10.31 12.60
CA ASN A 119 1.74 -10.58 13.96
C ASN A 119 0.91 -9.87 15.05
N ILE A 120 -0.22 -9.26 14.69
CA ILE A 120 -1.18 -8.74 15.66
C ILE A 120 -1.83 -9.91 16.41
N ASP A 121 -1.91 -9.79 17.73
CA ASP A 121 -2.66 -10.73 18.56
C ASP A 121 -4.17 -10.47 18.38
N LEU A 122 -4.81 -11.31 17.57
CA LEU A 122 -6.24 -11.19 17.27
C LEU A 122 -7.14 -11.39 18.50
N ASN A 123 -6.62 -11.88 19.62
CA ASN A 123 -7.37 -11.98 20.87
C ASN A 123 -7.43 -10.64 21.62
N LYS A 124 -6.54 -9.72 21.26
CA LYS A 124 -6.51 -8.35 21.82
C LYS A 124 -7.22 -7.34 20.95
N VAL A 125 -7.76 -7.76 19.81
CA VAL A 125 -8.55 -6.89 18.92
C VAL A 125 -9.84 -6.51 19.67
N PRO A 126 -10.17 -5.20 19.74
CA PRO A 126 -11.40 -4.76 20.38
C PRO A 126 -12.64 -5.41 19.73
N ASN A 127 -13.62 -5.74 20.55
CA ASN A 127 -14.92 -6.21 20.06
C ASN A 127 -15.74 -5.02 19.55
N LYS A 128 -15.32 -4.46 18.45
CA LYS A 128 -15.95 -3.32 17.75
C LYS A 128 -16.40 -3.75 16.38
N GLU A 129 -17.39 -3.05 15.86
CA GLU A 129 -17.89 -3.23 14.50
C GLU A 129 -17.16 -2.36 13.51
N VAL A 130 -17.08 -2.81 12.25
CA VAL A 130 -16.41 -2.09 11.15
C VAL A 130 -16.97 -0.68 10.96
N LYS A 131 -18.28 -0.47 11.20
CA LYS A 131 -18.90 0.87 11.08
C LYS A 131 -18.27 1.92 12.00
N GLU A 132 -17.64 1.51 13.11
CA GLU A 132 -17.02 2.43 14.08
C GLU A 132 -15.68 3.00 13.59
N ILE A 133 -15.03 2.32 12.64
CA ILE A 133 -13.71 2.69 12.14
C ILE A 133 -13.67 2.96 10.64
N MET A 134 -14.70 2.55 9.88
CA MET A 134 -14.71 2.71 8.42
C MET A 134 -14.77 4.18 8.00
N THR A 135 -14.17 4.47 6.86
CA THR A 135 -14.40 5.73 6.14
C THR A 135 -15.69 5.63 5.34
N SER A 136 -16.70 6.47 5.67
CA SER A 136 -18.02 6.45 5.01
C SER A 136 -18.04 7.27 3.70
N LYS A 137 -17.25 8.35 3.59
CA LYS A 137 -17.14 9.17 2.38
C LYS A 137 -16.13 8.56 1.42
N VAL A 138 -16.55 7.50 0.73
CA VAL A 138 -15.67 6.73 -0.15
C VAL A 138 -15.61 7.36 -1.54
N LYS A 139 -14.39 7.67 -2.01
CA LYS A 139 -14.15 7.96 -3.40
C LYS A 139 -14.22 6.64 -4.18
N ALA A 140 -15.09 6.59 -5.18
CA ALA A 140 -15.28 5.44 -6.04
C ALA A 140 -15.34 5.87 -7.51
N PHE A 141 -15.15 4.93 -8.43
CA PHE A 141 -15.13 5.18 -9.87
C PHE A 141 -16.13 4.28 -10.60
N SER A 142 -16.54 4.71 -11.80
CA SER A 142 -17.34 3.91 -12.71
C SER A 142 -16.47 2.94 -13.51
N PRO A 143 -17.00 1.76 -13.92
CA PRO A 143 -16.31 0.84 -14.84
C PRO A 143 -15.83 1.51 -16.14
N LYS A 144 -16.56 2.53 -16.60
CA LYS A 144 -16.25 3.28 -17.83
C LYS A 144 -15.28 4.44 -17.65
N ASP A 145 -14.93 4.80 -16.40
CA ASP A 145 -13.94 5.85 -16.17
C ASP A 145 -12.59 5.45 -16.78
N PRO A 146 -11.82 6.39 -17.38
CA PRO A 146 -10.50 6.08 -17.91
C PRO A 146 -9.51 5.87 -16.77
N VAL A 147 -8.58 4.93 -16.93
CA VAL A 147 -7.53 4.63 -15.95
C VAL A 147 -6.68 5.86 -15.59
N SER A 148 -6.46 6.76 -16.54
CA SER A 148 -5.76 8.03 -16.30
C SER A 148 -6.42 8.90 -15.22
N LYS A 149 -7.76 8.87 -15.11
CA LYS A 149 -8.50 9.55 -14.04
C LYS A 149 -8.19 8.96 -12.67
N ILE A 150 -8.12 7.62 -12.59
CA ILE A 150 -7.76 6.93 -11.35
C ILE A 150 -6.32 7.24 -10.96
N TRP A 151 -5.41 7.20 -11.93
CA TRP A 151 -4.02 7.53 -11.71
C TRP A 151 -3.84 8.96 -11.16
N ALA A 152 -4.50 9.95 -11.74
CA ALA A 152 -4.48 11.33 -11.23
C ALA A 152 -4.95 11.40 -9.76
N ASN A 153 -6.07 10.71 -9.44
CA ASN A 153 -6.58 10.68 -8.06
C ASN A 153 -5.65 9.93 -7.09
N ILE A 154 -4.94 8.89 -7.54
CA ILE A 154 -3.92 8.22 -6.74
C ILE A 154 -2.80 9.20 -6.35
N LEU A 155 -2.32 10.00 -7.31
CA LEU A 155 -1.24 10.97 -7.08
C LEU A 155 -1.70 12.14 -6.20
N GLU A 156 -2.93 12.59 -6.36
CA GLU A 156 -3.50 13.72 -5.62
C GLU A 156 -3.84 13.32 -4.17
N LEU A 157 -4.56 12.19 -3.98
CA LEU A 157 -5.10 11.79 -2.68
C LEU A 157 -4.18 10.87 -1.90
N GLY A 158 -3.12 10.33 -2.50
CA GLY A 158 -2.21 9.36 -1.88
C GLY A 158 -2.82 7.99 -1.60
N TYR A 159 -4.01 7.69 -2.12
CA TYR A 159 -4.65 6.38 -1.92
C TYR A 159 -4.04 5.31 -2.82
N SER A 160 -4.03 4.07 -2.35
CA SER A 160 -3.46 2.94 -3.09
C SER A 160 -4.48 2.19 -3.96
N GLY A 161 -5.76 2.57 -3.95
CA GLY A 161 -6.80 1.99 -4.79
C GLY A 161 -8.20 2.42 -4.38
N PHE A 162 -9.18 2.09 -5.21
CA PHE A 162 -10.55 2.56 -5.10
C PHE A 162 -11.56 1.47 -5.46
N PRO A 163 -12.74 1.45 -4.83
CA PRO A 163 -13.87 0.65 -5.31
C PRO A 163 -14.36 1.14 -6.67
N VAL A 164 -14.82 0.20 -7.50
CA VAL A 164 -15.49 0.46 -8.76
C VAL A 164 -16.96 0.07 -8.61
N ILE A 165 -17.85 1.03 -8.90
CA ILE A 165 -19.30 0.90 -8.64
C ILE A 165 -20.12 1.29 -9.86
N LYS A 166 -21.31 0.71 -9.97
CA LYS A 166 -22.37 1.19 -10.87
C LYS A 166 -23.05 2.45 -10.32
N SER A 167 -23.90 3.09 -11.12
CA SER A 167 -24.68 4.28 -10.72
C SER A 167 -25.59 4.05 -9.50
N ASN A 168 -26.07 2.82 -9.32
CA ASN A 168 -26.88 2.41 -8.17
C ASN A 168 -26.04 2.07 -6.92
N ARG A 169 -24.73 2.37 -6.91
CA ARG A 169 -23.72 2.07 -5.90
C ARG A 169 -23.37 0.59 -5.72
N GLU A 170 -23.81 -0.30 -6.59
CA GLU A 170 -23.42 -1.71 -6.59
C GLU A 170 -21.92 -1.83 -6.87
N ILE A 171 -21.21 -2.60 -6.03
CA ILE A 171 -19.77 -2.84 -6.18
C ILE A 171 -19.55 -3.86 -7.29
N VAL A 172 -18.73 -3.51 -8.28
CA VAL A 172 -18.41 -4.38 -9.42
C VAL A 172 -16.93 -4.72 -9.55
N GLY A 173 -16.09 -4.05 -8.77
CA GLY A 173 -14.65 -4.30 -8.78
C GLY A 173 -13.90 -3.40 -7.82
N VAL A 174 -12.58 -3.60 -7.82
CA VAL A 174 -11.60 -2.74 -7.13
C VAL A 174 -10.45 -2.49 -8.10
N ILE A 175 -9.97 -1.24 -8.13
CA ILE A 175 -8.79 -0.84 -8.93
C ILE A 175 -7.70 -0.33 -7.99
N THR A 176 -6.47 -0.81 -8.15
CA THR A 176 -5.33 -0.45 -7.32
C THR A 176 -4.18 0.13 -8.14
N ARG A 177 -3.23 0.78 -7.46
CA ARG A 177 -1.96 1.22 -8.07
C ARG A 177 -1.26 0.05 -8.77
N GLN A 178 -1.26 -1.13 -8.15
CA GLN A 178 -0.60 -2.30 -8.72
C GLN A 178 -1.23 -2.76 -10.03
N ASP A 179 -2.57 -2.70 -10.15
CA ASP A 179 -3.24 -3.04 -11.41
C ASP A 179 -2.79 -2.11 -12.53
N ILE A 180 -2.66 -0.81 -12.24
CA ILE A 180 -2.19 0.19 -13.19
C ILE A 180 -0.72 -0.05 -13.58
N ILE A 181 0.14 -0.37 -12.59
CA ILE A 181 1.56 -0.66 -12.82
C ILE A 181 1.72 -1.93 -13.67
N ARG A 182 1.01 -3.00 -13.35
CA ARG A 182 1.04 -4.27 -14.09
C ARG A 182 0.58 -4.09 -15.53
N ALA A 183 -0.51 -3.35 -15.72
CA ALA A 183 -1.06 -3.09 -17.05
C ALA A 183 -0.21 -2.12 -17.88
N GLY A 184 0.79 -1.44 -17.26
CA GLY A 184 1.59 -0.42 -17.94
C GLY A 184 0.79 0.79 -18.41
N CYS A 185 -0.41 1.00 -17.85
CA CYS A 185 -1.41 1.96 -18.31
C CYS A 185 -1.32 3.33 -17.63
N ALA A 186 -0.22 3.66 -16.97
CA ALA A 186 -0.03 4.96 -16.29
C ALA A 186 0.12 6.16 -17.26
N ARG A 187 -0.37 6.05 -18.48
CA ARG A 187 -0.30 7.12 -19.49
C ARG A 187 -1.51 8.04 -19.39
N SER A 188 -1.25 9.35 -19.34
CA SER A 188 -2.26 10.37 -19.55
C SER A 188 -2.53 10.54 -21.05
N GLY A 189 -3.76 10.39 -21.51
CA GLY A 189 -4.12 10.65 -22.90
C GLY A 189 -5.48 10.08 -23.31
N LYS A 190 -5.90 10.38 -24.53
CA LYS A 190 -7.17 9.94 -25.13
C LYS A 190 -7.30 8.40 -25.25
N GLU A 191 -6.18 7.67 -25.17
CA GLU A 191 -6.11 6.20 -25.32
C GLU A 191 -6.09 5.45 -23.98
N SER A 192 -6.40 6.12 -22.86
CA SER A 192 -6.44 5.44 -21.56
C SER A 192 -7.61 4.45 -21.52
N PRO A 193 -7.37 3.14 -21.28
CA PRO A 193 -8.45 2.16 -21.28
C PRO A 193 -9.45 2.44 -20.16
N PRO A 194 -10.70 1.98 -20.29
CA PRO A 194 -11.66 2.02 -19.19
C PRO A 194 -11.22 1.09 -18.05
N VAL A 195 -11.58 1.46 -16.83
CA VAL A 195 -11.20 0.74 -15.58
C VAL A 195 -11.60 -0.72 -15.62
N GLU A 196 -12.76 -1.04 -16.20
CA GLU A 196 -13.27 -2.42 -16.29
C GLU A 196 -12.32 -3.40 -16.98
N LYS A 197 -11.38 -2.91 -17.80
CA LYS A 197 -10.40 -3.78 -18.49
C LYS A 197 -9.25 -4.23 -17.61
N ILE A 198 -8.99 -3.54 -16.50
CA ILE A 198 -7.84 -3.82 -15.65
C ILE A 198 -8.18 -3.97 -14.16
N MET A 199 -9.41 -3.66 -13.74
CA MET A 199 -9.85 -3.83 -12.36
C MET A 199 -9.94 -5.31 -11.99
N SER A 200 -9.79 -5.61 -10.71
CA SER A 200 -10.18 -6.91 -10.16
C SER A 200 -11.69 -6.95 -9.98
N THR A 201 -12.35 -7.97 -10.55
CA THR A 201 -13.78 -8.22 -10.39
C THR A 201 -14.10 -9.13 -9.21
N HIS A 202 -13.09 -9.85 -8.70
CA HIS A 202 -13.24 -10.64 -7.48
C HIS A 202 -13.04 -9.71 -6.27
N VAL A 203 -14.15 -9.30 -5.66
CA VAL A 203 -14.17 -8.35 -4.56
C VAL A 203 -14.53 -9.06 -3.27
N TYR A 204 -13.63 -8.98 -2.30
CA TYR A 204 -13.94 -9.30 -0.91
C TYR A 204 -14.47 -8.05 -0.22
N SER A 205 -15.58 -8.19 0.49
CA SER A 205 -16.24 -7.11 1.21
C SER A 205 -16.65 -7.56 2.61
N VAL A 206 -16.97 -6.60 3.48
CA VAL A 206 -17.55 -6.81 4.81
C VAL A 206 -18.79 -5.96 4.95
N THR A 207 -19.62 -6.25 5.95
CA THR A 207 -20.77 -5.41 6.29
C THR A 207 -20.41 -4.40 7.40
N PRO A 208 -21.19 -3.34 7.62
CA PRO A 208 -21.00 -2.43 8.74
C PRO A 208 -20.98 -3.12 10.10
N GLU A 209 -21.75 -4.20 10.21
CA GLU A 209 -21.94 -4.99 11.44
C GLU A 209 -20.87 -6.09 11.62
N SER A 210 -20.02 -6.34 10.60
CA SER A 210 -18.86 -7.22 10.74
C SER A 210 -17.91 -6.72 11.80
N THR A 211 -17.29 -7.64 12.54
CA THR A 211 -16.31 -7.28 13.56
C THR A 211 -14.99 -6.87 12.95
N ILE A 212 -14.21 -6.04 13.64
CA ILE A 212 -12.83 -5.70 13.27
C ILE A 212 -11.98 -6.98 13.08
N LYS A 213 -12.21 -7.99 13.95
CA LYS A 213 -11.51 -9.27 13.87
C LYS A 213 -11.81 -10.03 12.58
N GLU A 214 -13.07 -10.08 12.13
CA GLU A 214 -13.47 -10.71 10.87
C GLU A 214 -12.84 -9.99 9.67
N ALA A 215 -12.86 -8.65 9.67
CA ALA A 215 -12.20 -7.86 8.63
C ALA A 215 -10.68 -8.13 8.60
N ALA A 216 -10.02 -8.20 9.76
CA ALA A 216 -8.61 -8.52 9.87
C ALA A 216 -8.29 -9.91 9.33
N LEU A 217 -9.06 -10.93 9.71
CA LEU A 217 -8.90 -12.31 9.23
C LEU A 217 -9.07 -12.40 7.71
N MET A 218 -10.05 -11.69 7.14
CA MET A 218 -10.28 -11.65 5.70
C MET A 218 -9.11 -10.99 4.97
N MET A 219 -8.60 -9.87 5.47
CA MET A 219 -7.41 -9.21 4.91
C MET A 219 -6.16 -10.10 4.96
N MET A 220 -5.96 -10.83 6.06
CA MET A 220 -4.84 -11.77 6.21
C MET A 220 -4.96 -12.96 5.25
N LYS A 221 -6.13 -13.60 5.21
CA LYS A 221 -6.40 -14.79 4.41
C LYS A 221 -6.19 -14.55 2.92
N HIS A 222 -6.60 -13.38 2.43
CA HIS A 222 -6.57 -13.05 0.99
C HIS A 222 -5.45 -12.11 0.60
N ASP A 223 -4.56 -11.76 1.55
CA ASP A 223 -3.45 -10.80 1.40
C ASP A 223 -3.87 -9.46 0.75
N ILE A 224 -5.01 -8.94 1.17
CA ILE A 224 -5.57 -7.68 0.70
C ILE A 224 -5.43 -6.58 1.75
N GLY A 225 -5.21 -5.34 1.31
CA GLY A 225 -4.94 -4.20 2.18
C GLY A 225 -6.16 -3.38 2.56
N ARG A 226 -7.31 -3.67 1.95
CA ARG A 226 -8.57 -2.93 2.18
C ARG A 226 -9.78 -3.75 1.78
N LEU A 227 -10.90 -3.46 2.41
CA LEU A 227 -12.20 -4.06 2.13
C LEU A 227 -13.22 -2.96 1.92
N PRO A 228 -13.95 -2.96 0.79
CA PRO A 228 -15.20 -2.25 0.69
C PRO A 228 -16.16 -2.72 1.78
N VAL A 229 -16.89 -1.77 2.37
CA VAL A 229 -17.98 -2.06 3.30
C VAL A 229 -19.28 -1.92 2.54
N GLU A 230 -20.07 -2.98 2.52
CA GLU A 230 -21.31 -3.02 1.76
C GLU A 230 -22.53 -3.26 2.64
N LYS A 231 -23.65 -2.72 2.21
CA LYS A 231 -24.96 -3.03 2.76
C LYS A 231 -25.94 -3.28 1.61
N ASN A 232 -26.52 -4.48 1.56
CA ASN A 232 -27.39 -4.92 0.46
C ASN A 232 -26.73 -4.79 -0.93
N GLY A 233 -25.45 -5.18 -1.06
CA GLY A 233 -24.68 -5.11 -2.29
C GLY A 233 -24.21 -3.70 -2.69
N LYS A 234 -24.51 -2.67 -1.87
CA LYS A 234 -24.16 -1.28 -2.15
C LYS A 234 -23.02 -0.80 -1.28
N LEU A 235 -22.08 -0.07 -1.86
CA LEU A 235 -20.96 0.54 -1.16
C LEU A 235 -21.45 1.57 -0.14
N VAL A 236 -21.11 1.38 1.14
CA VAL A 236 -21.42 2.29 2.25
C VAL A 236 -20.17 2.80 2.97
N GLY A 237 -19.03 2.13 2.81
CA GLY A 237 -17.78 2.50 3.45
C GLY A 237 -16.58 1.77 2.86
N ILE A 238 -15.42 2.03 3.43
CA ILE A 238 -14.17 1.31 3.18
C ILE A 238 -13.37 1.23 4.48
N VAL A 239 -12.70 0.12 4.70
CA VAL A 239 -11.78 -0.07 5.83
C VAL A 239 -10.46 -0.62 5.31
N ASP A 240 -9.34 -0.17 5.84
CA ASP A 240 -8.02 -0.66 5.44
C ASP A 240 -7.18 -1.17 6.62
N ARG A 241 -5.98 -1.69 6.33
CA ARG A 241 -5.07 -2.24 7.35
C ARG A 241 -4.64 -1.17 8.37
N TYR A 242 -4.57 0.10 7.97
CA TYR A 242 -4.20 1.17 8.90
C TYR A 242 -5.31 1.41 9.92
N ASP A 243 -6.57 1.49 9.47
CA ASP A 243 -7.73 1.64 10.35
C ASP A 243 -7.79 0.52 11.38
N LEU A 244 -7.61 -0.73 10.91
CA LEU A 244 -7.59 -1.92 11.77
C LEU A 244 -6.40 -1.90 12.74
N THR A 245 -5.19 -1.60 12.26
CA THR A 245 -3.99 -1.57 13.10
C THR A 245 -4.10 -0.48 14.17
N GLU A 246 -4.59 0.71 13.80
CA GLU A 246 -4.78 1.82 14.73
C GLU A 246 -5.78 1.46 15.84
N SER A 247 -6.86 0.75 15.51
CA SER A 247 -7.87 0.32 16.47
C SER A 247 -7.37 -0.72 17.47
N VAL A 248 -6.30 -1.45 17.15
CA VAL A 248 -5.70 -2.48 18.03
C VAL A 248 -4.55 -1.92 18.86
N ILE A 249 -3.85 -0.89 18.36
CA ILE A 249 -2.66 -0.33 19.00
C ILE A 249 -3.04 0.73 20.04
N ARG A 250 -4.11 1.46 19.83
CA ARG A 250 -4.71 2.41 20.79
C ARG A 250 -5.41 1.69 21.92
#